data_9595086ff626a0872e527d925c1605d5
#
_entry.id   9595086ff626a0872e527d925c1605d5
#
_cell.length_a   1.000
_cell.length_b   1.000
_cell.length_c   1.000
_cell.angle_alpha   90.00
_cell.angle_beta   90.00
_cell.angle_gamma   90.00
#
_symmetry.space_group_name_H-M   'P 1'
#
loop_
_entity.id
_entity.type
_entity.pdbx_description
1 polymer ?
#
loop_
_entity_poly.entity_id
_entity_poly.type
_entity_poly.pdbx_seq_one_letter_code
_entity_poly.pdbx_strand_id
1 'polypeptide(L)'
;MEQVSKQQPVNKTAFRVLVALSVTHCLNDSLQSVISAVYPLFKDDLALSFAQIGLITLVYQLSASVFQPITGLVFDKRPVAWSLPIGMSFTLVGLLNLAFSSTLHWVLISVFLIGIGSSVLHPEASRITSLASGGRRGLAQSLFQVGGNLGGSLGPLLVALLVAPY
;
A
#
# COMPACT_ATOMS: atom_id res chain seq x y z
N MET A 1 25.73 43.48 1.51
CA MET A 1 24.34 43.23 1.91
C MET A 1 24.20 41.73 2.15
N GLU A 2 24.34 41.33 3.39
CA GLU A 2 24.33 39.95 3.85
C GLU A 2 22.86 39.52 4.01
N GLN A 3 22.39 38.67 3.12
CA GLN A 3 21.08 38.03 3.29
C GLN A 3 21.20 37.01 4.43
N VAL A 4 20.87 37.45 5.64
CA VAL A 4 20.63 36.55 6.76
C VAL A 4 19.49 35.62 6.37
N SER A 5 19.86 34.40 5.95
CA SER A 5 18.93 33.28 5.75
C SER A 5 18.15 33.11 7.07
N LYS A 6 16.88 33.50 7.07
CA LYS A 6 15.95 33.16 8.16
C LYS A 6 15.86 31.63 8.22
N GLN A 7 16.66 31.03 9.08
CA GLN A 7 16.51 29.61 9.42
C GLN A 7 15.09 29.43 9.98
N GLN A 8 14.24 28.79 9.21
CA GLN A 8 12.94 28.37 9.73
C GLN A 8 13.17 27.44 10.93
N PRO A 9 12.39 27.60 12.02
CA PRO A 9 12.54 26.74 13.18
C PRO A 9 12.44 25.28 12.74
N VAL A 10 13.46 24.49 13.06
CA VAL A 10 13.47 23.05 12.78
C VAL A 10 12.34 22.42 13.59
N ASN A 11 11.23 22.11 12.93
CA ASN A 11 10.12 21.41 13.56
C ASN A 11 10.63 20.09 14.17
N LYS A 12 10.23 19.81 15.41
CA LYS A 12 10.61 18.54 16.06
C LYS A 12 10.03 17.36 15.25
N THR A 13 10.84 16.31 15.09
CA THR A 13 10.39 15.06 14.45
C THR A 13 9.19 14.49 15.21
N ALA A 14 8.08 14.27 14.52
CA ALA A 14 6.85 13.74 15.10
C ALA A 14 6.87 12.20 15.12
N PHE A 15 7.68 11.60 15.99
CA PHE A 15 7.87 10.13 16.03
C PHE A 15 6.57 9.34 16.15
N ARG A 16 5.56 9.82 16.89
CA ARG A 16 4.26 9.16 17.00
C ARG A 16 3.58 9.01 15.64
N VAL A 17 3.66 10.04 14.80
CA VAL A 17 3.12 10.04 13.44
C VAL A 17 3.92 9.07 12.56
N LEU A 18 5.26 9.09 12.65
CA LEU A 18 6.12 8.19 11.88
C LEU A 18 5.86 6.71 12.21
N VAL A 19 5.73 6.39 13.51
CA VAL A 19 5.39 5.02 13.95
C VAL A 19 4.01 4.61 13.46
N ALA A 20 2.99 5.48 13.58
CA ALA A 20 1.65 5.19 13.08
C ALA A 20 1.65 4.93 11.57
N LEU A 21 2.37 5.74 10.78
CA LEU A 21 2.50 5.53 9.35
C LEU A 21 3.27 4.25 8.99
N SER A 22 4.33 3.92 9.74
CA SER A 22 5.07 2.66 9.58
C SER A 22 4.18 1.45 9.86
N VAL A 23 3.36 1.49 10.92
CA VAL A 23 2.40 0.42 11.23
C VAL A 23 1.30 0.33 10.16
N THR A 24 0.77 1.46 9.71
CA THR A 24 -0.22 1.49 8.61
C THR A 24 0.36 0.89 7.33
N HIS A 25 1.61 1.22 6.98
CA HIS A 25 2.30 0.64 5.83
C HIS A 25 2.50 -0.88 6.01
N CYS A 26 2.93 -1.31 7.20
CA CYS A 26 3.08 -2.73 7.53
C CYS A 26 1.75 -3.49 7.34
N LEU A 27 0.66 -3.00 7.90
CA LEU A 27 -0.65 -3.63 7.77
C LEU A 27 -1.12 -3.67 6.31
N ASN A 28 -1.00 -2.55 5.59
CA ASN A 28 -1.38 -2.49 4.18
C ASN A 28 -0.60 -3.50 3.33
N ASP A 29 0.72 -3.53 3.47
CA ASP A 29 1.57 -4.39 2.66
C ASP A 29 1.45 -5.87 3.08
N SER A 30 1.16 -6.17 4.35
CA SER A 30 0.79 -7.52 4.78
C SER A 30 -0.46 -8.01 4.04
N LEU A 31 -1.50 -7.17 3.97
CA LEU A 31 -2.74 -7.50 3.27
C LEU A 31 -2.52 -7.64 1.76
N GLN A 32 -1.71 -6.78 1.15
CA GLN A 32 -1.42 -6.85 -0.28
C GLN A 32 -0.56 -8.06 -0.67
N SER A 33 0.39 -8.43 0.18
CA SER A 33 1.26 -9.58 -0.09
C SER A 33 0.53 -10.94 0.02
N VAL A 34 -0.65 -10.97 0.66
CA VAL A 34 -1.58 -12.11 0.62
C VAL A 34 -1.97 -12.46 -0.83
N ILE A 35 -2.14 -11.47 -1.72
CA ILE A 35 -2.57 -11.69 -3.11
C ILE A 35 -1.66 -12.70 -3.82
N SER A 36 -0.35 -12.45 -3.79
CA SER A 36 0.62 -13.36 -4.43
C SER A 36 0.77 -14.68 -3.69
N ALA A 37 0.58 -14.68 -2.39
CA ALA A 37 0.69 -15.88 -1.57
C ALA A 37 -0.48 -16.86 -1.78
N VAL A 38 -1.67 -16.38 -2.19
CA VAL A 38 -2.84 -17.23 -2.52
C VAL A 38 -2.88 -17.68 -3.99
N TYR A 39 -1.92 -17.30 -4.83
CA TYR A 39 -1.92 -17.74 -6.26
C TYR A 39 -1.98 -19.24 -6.46
N PRO A 40 -1.26 -20.09 -5.70
CA PRO A 40 -1.40 -21.54 -5.82
C PRO A 40 -2.84 -22.01 -5.60
N LEU A 41 -3.51 -21.47 -4.56
CA LEU A 41 -4.90 -21.82 -4.24
C LEU A 41 -5.84 -21.41 -5.38
N PHE A 42 -5.77 -20.17 -5.85
CA PHE A 42 -6.59 -19.71 -6.98
C PHE A 42 -6.32 -20.51 -8.27
N LYS A 43 -5.06 -20.88 -8.50
CA LYS A 43 -4.70 -21.68 -9.66
C LYS A 43 -5.41 -23.03 -9.65
N ASP A 44 -5.47 -23.67 -8.50
CA ASP A 44 -6.05 -25.01 -8.36
C ASP A 44 -7.60 -24.91 -8.29
N ASP A 45 -8.16 -24.03 -7.48
CA ASP A 45 -9.60 -23.89 -7.27
C ASP A 45 -10.35 -23.39 -8.51
N LEU A 46 -9.75 -22.44 -9.26
CA LEU A 46 -10.36 -21.84 -10.44
C LEU A 46 -9.77 -22.40 -11.74
N ALA A 47 -8.95 -23.45 -11.68
CA ALA A 47 -8.26 -24.08 -12.82
C ALA A 47 -7.55 -23.05 -13.73
N LEU A 48 -6.84 -22.08 -13.12
CA LEU A 48 -6.20 -20.98 -13.85
C LEU A 48 -4.90 -21.44 -14.52
N SER A 49 -4.67 -20.93 -15.73
CA SER A 49 -3.37 -21.03 -16.39
C SER A 49 -2.34 -20.09 -15.77
N PHE A 50 -1.05 -20.35 -15.97
CA PHE A 50 0.03 -19.42 -15.54
C PHE A 50 -0.10 -18.04 -16.20
N ALA A 51 -0.62 -17.96 -17.45
CA ALA A 51 -0.88 -16.70 -18.12
C ALA A 51 -1.96 -15.87 -17.37
N GLN A 52 -3.00 -16.52 -16.85
CA GLN A 52 -4.05 -15.87 -16.06
C GLN A 52 -3.54 -15.41 -14.70
N ILE A 53 -2.67 -16.17 -14.05
CA ILE A 53 -1.96 -15.73 -12.84
C ILE A 53 -1.08 -14.50 -13.14
N GLY A 54 -0.34 -14.53 -14.26
CA GLY A 54 0.41 -13.37 -14.72
C GLY A 54 -0.47 -12.14 -15.00
N LEU A 55 -1.68 -12.34 -15.55
CA LEU A 55 -2.67 -11.29 -15.78
C LEU A 55 -3.16 -10.67 -14.45
N ILE A 56 -3.41 -11.48 -13.42
CA ILE A 56 -3.79 -11.00 -12.08
C ILE A 56 -2.69 -10.08 -11.54
N THR A 57 -1.43 -10.51 -11.60
CA THR A 57 -0.28 -9.70 -11.18
C THR A 57 -0.19 -8.41 -11.99
N LEU A 58 -0.35 -8.49 -13.32
CA LEU A 58 -0.28 -7.34 -14.22
C LEU A 58 -1.35 -6.30 -13.88
N VAL A 59 -2.60 -6.71 -13.71
CA VAL A 59 -3.71 -5.82 -13.38
C VAL A 59 -3.47 -5.12 -12.03
N TYR A 60 -3.02 -5.87 -11.02
CA TYR A 60 -2.65 -5.30 -9.73
C TYR A 60 -1.54 -4.27 -9.87
N GLN A 61 -0.42 -4.62 -10.49
CA GLN A 61 0.74 -3.74 -10.62
C GLN A 61 0.46 -2.51 -11.48
N LEU A 62 -0.30 -2.65 -12.56
CA LEU A 62 -0.69 -1.51 -13.39
C LEU A 62 -1.59 -0.54 -12.61
N SER A 63 -2.63 -1.05 -11.94
CA SER A 63 -3.50 -0.19 -11.15
C SER A 63 -2.75 0.47 -9.99
N ALA A 64 -1.87 -0.24 -9.30
CA ALA A 64 -1.06 0.34 -8.24
C ALA A 64 -0.08 1.40 -8.76
N SER A 65 0.60 1.15 -9.89
CA SER A 65 1.69 2.01 -10.37
C SER A 65 1.21 3.20 -11.20
N VAL A 66 0.25 2.98 -12.13
CA VAL A 66 -0.21 4.03 -13.06
C VAL A 66 -0.97 5.14 -12.34
N PHE A 67 -1.75 4.80 -11.31
CA PHE A 67 -2.49 5.80 -10.54
C PHE A 67 -1.64 6.52 -9.49
N GLN A 68 -0.47 6.01 -9.06
CA GLN A 68 0.38 6.69 -8.06
C GLN A 68 0.79 8.12 -8.46
N PRO A 69 1.31 8.39 -9.67
CA PRO A 69 1.64 9.76 -10.05
C PRO A 69 0.42 10.67 -10.12
N ILE A 70 -0.74 10.13 -10.52
CA ILE A 70 -1.99 10.89 -10.61
C ILE A 70 -2.46 11.27 -9.20
N THR A 71 -2.54 10.31 -8.29
CA THR A 71 -2.95 10.53 -6.89
C THR A 71 -1.97 11.44 -6.18
N GLY A 72 -0.66 11.25 -6.37
CA GLY A 72 0.37 12.12 -5.82
C GLY A 72 0.19 13.57 -6.25
N LEU A 73 0.02 13.83 -7.55
CA LEU A 73 -0.21 15.19 -8.07
C LEU A 73 -1.50 15.83 -7.56
N VAL A 74 -2.57 15.05 -7.40
CA VAL A 74 -3.85 15.54 -6.86
C VAL A 74 -3.71 15.92 -5.40
N PHE A 75 -3.12 15.07 -4.57
CA PHE A 75 -3.00 15.32 -3.13
C PHE A 75 -1.92 16.33 -2.77
N ASP A 76 -0.89 16.48 -3.60
CA ASP A 76 0.09 17.58 -3.44
C ASP A 76 -0.57 18.96 -3.65
N LYS A 77 -1.48 19.07 -4.62
CA LYS A 77 -2.20 20.31 -4.92
C LYS A 77 -3.39 20.55 -3.98
N ARG A 78 -4.07 19.50 -3.57
CA ARG A 78 -5.27 19.55 -2.72
C ARG A 78 -5.17 18.47 -1.63
N PRO A 79 -4.45 18.73 -0.54
CA PRO A 79 -4.34 17.78 0.56
C PRO A 79 -5.73 17.48 1.15
N VAL A 80 -6.10 16.20 1.19
CA VAL A 80 -7.39 15.74 1.71
C VAL A 80 -7.13 14.87 2.94
N ALA A 81 -7.69 15.25 4.09
CA ALA A 81 -7.49 14.51 5.35
C ALA A 81 -8.01 13.05 5.28
N TRP A 82 -8.94 12.78 4.37
CA TRP A 82 -9.54 11.46 4.18
C TRP A 82 -8.86 10.60 3.10
N SER A 83 -7.76 11.06 2.50
CA SER A 83 -7.05 10.33 1.44
C SER A 83 -6.62 8.93 1.86
N LEU A 84 -5.95 8.80 3.01
CA LEU A 84 -5.53 7.49 3.53
C LEU A 84 -6.72 6.56 3.85
N PRO A 85 -7.75 6.98 4.61
CA PRO A 85 -8.96 6.19 4.80
C PRO A 85 -9.62 5.75 3.50
N ILE A 86 -9.71 6.62 2.49
CA ILE A 86 -10.28 6.27 1.18
C ILE A 86 -9.43 5.18 0.51
N GLY A 87 -8.11 5.34 0.45
CA GLY A 87 -7.21 4.32 -0.10
C GLY A 87 -7.37 2.97 0.61
N MET A 88 -7.35 2.97 1.94
CA MET A 88 -7.55 1.76 2.75
C MET A 88 -8.93 1.11 2.52
N SER A 89 -9.98 1.92 2.27
CA SER A 89 -11.33 1.41 1.97
C SER A 89 -11.36 0.67 0.63
N PHE A 90 -10.67 1.17 -0.40
CA PHE A 90 -10.53 0.45 -1.67
C PHE A 90 -9.80 -0.89 -1.49
N THR A 91 -8.71 -0.90 -0.72
CA THR A 91 -8.00 -2.15 -0.39
C THR A 91 -8.90 -3.13 0.35
N LEU A 92 -9.66 -2.67 1.35
CA LEU A 92 -10.58 -3.51 2.13
C LEU A 92 -11.69 -4.10 1.25
N VAL A 93 -12.37 -3.27 0.44
CA VAL A 93 -13.42 -3.72 -0.48
C VAL A 93 -12.86 -4.72 -1.49
N GLY A 94 -11.68 -4.44 -2.03
CA GLY A 94 -10.99 -5.35 -2.94
C GLY A 94 -10.67 -6.71 -2.30
N LEU A 95 -10.17 -6.73 -1.07
CA LEU A 95 -9.89 -7.97 -0.33
C LEU A 95 -11.16 -8.75 0.03
N LEU A 96 -12.22 -8.05 0.47
CA LEU A 96 -13.50 -8.71 0.73
C LEU A 96 -14.07 -9.34 -0.55
N ASN A 97 -14.02 -8.63 -1.68
CA ASN A 97 -14.43 -9.18 -2.95
C ASN A 97 -13.55 -10.36 -3.38
N LEU A 98 -12.24 -10.28 -3.13
CA LEU A 98 -11.29 -11.37 -3.43
C LEU A 98 -11.63 -12.65 -2.65
N ALA A 99 -12.00 -12.52 -1.37
CA ALA A 99 -12.35 -13.65 -0.51
C ALA A 99 -13.59 -14.43 -1.01
N PHE A 100 -14.48 -13.78 -1.76
CA PHE A 100 -15.69 -14.39 -2.33
C PHE A 100 -15.61 -14.61 -3.84
N SER A 101 -14.42 -14.44 -4.42
CA SER A 101 -14.23 -14.55 -5.87
C SER A 101 -14.28 -16.00 -6.35
N SER A 102 -15.26 -16.32 -7.18
CA SER A 102 -15.47 -17.65 -7.78
C SER A 102 -15.06 -17.72 -9.26
N THR A 103 -14.63 -16.62 -9.86
CA THR A 103 -14.20 -16.55 -11.27
C THR A 103 -13.03 -15.59 -11.44
N LEU A 104 -12.26 -15.79 -12.51
CA LEU A 104 -11.15 -14.89 -12.87
C LEU A 104 -11.57 -13.42 -12.95
N HIS A 105 -12.77 -13.13 -13.48
CA HIS A 105 -13.24 -11.74 -13.61
C HIS A 105 -13.39 -11.05 -12.26
N TRP A 106 -13.95 -11.73 -11.26
CA TRP A 106 -14.06 -11.18 -9.91
C TRP A 106 -12.70 -11.01 -9.24
N VAL A 107 -11.77 -11.95 -9.46
CA VAL A 107 -10.38 -11.81 -9.00
C VAL A 107 -9.72 -10.58 -9.62
N LEU A 108 -9.88 -10.35 -10.94
CA LEU A 108 -9.31 -9.18 -11.61
C LEU A 108 -9.89 -7.86 -11.09
N ILE A 109 -11.21 -7.79 -10.85
CA ILE A 109 -11.86 -6.62 -10.23
C ILE A 109 -11.30 -6.39 -8.82
N SER A 110 -11.14 -7.44 -8.04
CA SER A 110 -10.60 -7.37 -6.68
C SER A 110 -9.20 -6.77 -6.65
N VAL A 111 -8.28 -7.33 -7.43
CA VAL A 111 -6.88 -6.87 -7.44
C VAL A 111 -6.74 -5.48 -8.06
N PHE A 112 -7.61 -5.09 -8.98
CA PHE A 112 -7.69 -3.72 -9.51
C PHE A 112 -8.07 -2.74 -8.40
N LEU A 113 -9.09 -3.03 -7.59
CA LEU A 113 -9.50 -2.19 -6.44
C LEU A 113 -8.39 -2.09 -5.40
N ILE A 114 -7.72 -3.21 -5.08
CA ILE A 114 -6.59 -3.21 -4.14
C ILE A 114 -5.45 -2.34 -4.68
N GLY A 115 -5.15 -2.43 -5.98
CA GLY A 115 -4.15 -1.61 -6.64
C GLY A 115 -4.47 -0.10 -6.59
N ILE A 116 -5.74 0.28 -6.79
CA ILE A 116 -6.19 1.67 -6.59
C ILE A 116 -5.93 2.12 -5.15
N GLY A 117 -6.31 1.31 -4.16
CA GLY A 117 -6.04 1.60 -2.75
C GLY A 117 -4.56 1.84 -2.47
N SER A 118 -3.71 0.97 -3.00
CA SER A 118 -2.25 1.06 -2.93
C SER A 118 -1.73 2.36 -3.56
N SER A 119 -2.26 2.74 -4.73
CA SER A 119 -1.85 3.94 -5.46
C SER A 119 -2.12 5.25 -4.71
N VAL A 120 -3.10 5.26 -3.82
CA VAL A 120 -3.42 6.38 -2.93
C VAL A 120 -2.54 6.35 -1.69
N LEU A 121 -2.44 5.20 -1.03
CA LEU A 121 -1.78 5.08 0.27
C LEU A 121 -0.29 5.41 0.21
N HIS A 122 0.45 4.84 -0.74
CA HIS A 122 1.91 4.96 -0.77
C HIS A 122 2.40 6.40 -0.96
N PRO A 123 1.96 7.18 -1.98
CA PRO A 123 2.42 8.56 -2.14
C PRO A 123 1.97 9.45 -0.99
N GLU A 124 0.74 9.32 -0.51
CA GLU A 124 0.21 10.17 0.54
C GLU A 124 0.86 9.89 1.90
N ALA A 125 1.03 8.63 2.27
CA ALA A 125 1.72 8.27 3.50
C ALA A 125 3.20 8.69 3.48
N SER A 126 3.89 8.55 2.32
CA SER A 126 5.25 9.03 2.13
C SER A 126 5.34 10.56 2.24
N ARG A 127 4.37 11.29 1.68
CA ARG A 127 4.26 12.74 1.81
C ARG A 127 4.11 13.17 3.27
N ILE A 128 3.18 12.56 4.01
CA ILE A 128 2.96 12.85 5.44
C ILE A 128 4.20 12.49 6.25
N THR A 129 4.87 11.38 5.95
CA THR A 129 6.15 10.97 6.56
C THR A 129 7.21 12.06 6.39
N SER A 130 7.32 12.62 5.17
CA SER A 130 8.25 13.71 4.90
C SER A 130 7.92 14.98 5.71
N LEU A 131 6.65 15.33 5.84
CA LEU A 131 6.19 16.47 6.64
C LEU A 131 6.45 16.27 8.14
N ALA A 132 6.27 15.04 8.65
CA ALA A 132 6.49 14.68 10.05
C ALA A 132 7.96 14.51 10.42
N SER A 133 8.88 14.58 9.45
CA SER A 133 10.30 14.25 9.63
C SER A 133 11.09 15.24 10.51
N GLY A 134 10.62 16.48 10.65
CA GLY A 134 11.37 17.53 11.36
C GLY A 134 12.76 17.78 10.76
N GLY A 135 12.91 17.70 9.45
CA GLY A 135 14.17 17.84 8.72
C GLY A 135 14.96 16.54 8.56
N ARG A 136 14.60 15.47 9.26
CA ARG A 136 15.27 14.15 9.19
C ARG A 136 14.57 13.23 8.19
N ARG A 137 14.43 13.67 6.93
CA ARG A 137 13.66 12.95 5.89
C ARG A 137 14.15 11.52 5.66
N GLY A 138 15.47 11.30 5.62
CA GLY A 138 16.04 9.96 5.44
C GLY A 138 15.60 9.00 6.54
N LEU A 139 15.74 9.40 7.83
CA LEU A 139 15.28 8.59 8.96
C LEU A 139 13.78 8.30 8.89
N ALA A 140 12.96 9.32 8.60
CA ALA A 140 11.52 9.17 8.51
C ALA A 140 11.10 8.18 7.42
N GLN A 141 11.67 8.31 6.22
CA GLN A 141 11.41 7.39 5.10
C GLN A 141 11.93 5.97 5.38
N SER A 142 13.08 5.83 6.05
CA SER A 142 13.58 4.51 6.44
C SER A 142 12.64 3.81 7.42
N LEU A 143 12.12 4.52 8.43
CA LEU A 143 11.13 3.97 9.35
C LEU A 143 9.84 3.54 8.63
N PHE A 144 9.35 4.39 7.74
CA PHE A 144 8.19 4.08 6.91
C PHE A 144 8.41 2.83 6.05
N GLN A 145 9.57 2.73 5.39
CA GLN A 145 9.91 1.60 4.51
C GLN A 145 10.14 0.29 5.27
N VAL A 146 10.70 0.36 6.49
CA VAL A 146 10.82 -0.83 7.36
C VAL A 146 9.43 -1.43 7.64
N GLY A 147 8.42 -0.58 7.87
CA GLY A 147 7.03 -1.05 8.02
C GLY A 147 6.54 -1.81 6.81
N GLY A 148 6.68 -1.25 5.60
CA GLY A 148 6.26 -1.92 4.37
C GLY A 148 6.99 -3.24 4.12
N ASN A 149 8.32 -3.25 4.25
CA ASN A 149 9.11 -4.48 4.07
C ASN A 149 8.72 -5.59 5.05
N LEU A 150 8.48 -5.22 6.32
CA LEU A 150 7.99 -6.16 7.32
C LEU A 150 6.60 -6.69 6.93
N GLY A 151 5.70 -5.82 6.50
CA GLY A 151 4.38 -6.19 6.03
C GLY A 151 4.42 -7.16 4.85
N GLY A 152 5.22 -6.85 3.83
CA GLY A 152 5.40 -7.72 2.68
C GLY A 152 5.91 -9.12 3.03
N SER A 153 6.71 -9.23 4.10
CA SER A 153 7.20 -10.51 4.60
C SER A 153 6.15 -11.28 5.40
N LEU A 154 5.20 -10.60 6.05
CA LEU A 154 4.18 -11.23 6.89
C LEU A 154 3.05 -11.88 6.09
N GLY A 155 2.70 -11.37 4.91
CA GLY A 155 1.57 -11.91 4.12
C GLY A 155 1.69 -13.39 3.78
N PRO A 156 2.81 -13.88 3.23
CA PRO A 156 2.99 -15.31 2.99
C PRO A 156 2.87 -16.16 4.26
N LEU A 157 3.36 -15.65 5.41
CA LEU A 157 3.22 -16.34 6.70
C LEU A 157 1.75 -16.38 7.16
N LEU A 158 0.99 -15.30 6.95
CA LEU A 158 -0.44 -15.29 7.26
C LEU A 158 -1.20 -16.31 6.42
N VAL A 159 -0.90 -16.41 5.12
CA VAL A 159 -1.52 -17.42 4.26
C VAL A 159 -1.13 -18.83 4.69
N ALA A 160 0.14 -19.08 4.96
CA ALA A 160 0.61 -20.39 5.38
C ALA A 160 0.01 -20.86 6.74
N LEU A 161 -0.26 -19.92 7.65
CA LEU A 161 -0.77 -20.25 8.98
C LEU A 161 -2.29 -20.26 9.09
N LEU A 162 -2.98 -19.39 8.33
CA LEU A 162 -4.41 -19.14 8.51
C LEU A 162 -5.27 -19.62 7.34
N VAL A 163 -4.70 -19.79 6.14
CA VAL A 163 -5.44 -20.13 4.93
C VAL A 163 -5.10 -21.53 4.43
N ALA A 164 -3.82 -21.85 4.32
CA ALA A 164 -3.37 -23.14 3.78
C ALA A 164 -3.75 -24.40 4.60
N PRO A 165 -4.00 -24.33 5.91
CA PRO A 165 -4.43 -25.51 6.68
C PRO A 165 -5.89 -25.95 6.42
N TYR A 166 -6.72 -25.13 5.75
CA TYR A 166 -8.13 -25.36 5.49
C TYR A 166 -8.42 -25.45 3.99
#